data_998e7e9fdcf81cf6532b1afe04755be0
#
_entry.id   998e7e9fdcf81cf6532b1afe04755be0
#
_cell.length_a   1.000
_cell.length_b   1.000
_cell.length_c   1.000
_cell.angle_alpha   90.00
_cell.angle_beta   90.00
_cell.angle_gamma   90.00
#
_symmetry.space_group_name_H-M   'P 1'
#
loop_
_entity.id
_entity.type
_entity.pdbx_description
1 polymer ?
#
loop_
_entity_poly.entity_id
_entity_poly.type
_entity_poly.pdbx_seq_one_letter_code
_entity_poly.pdbx_strand_id
1 'polypeptide(L)'
;MEAYLIDLFSVIVRWLHLITGIAWIGASFHFVWLDNSLDAPTDEESKQGIKGSLWAIHGGGIYSFSKYQLAPPEWPSVLHWSKWEAYSTWLTGTLLMVAVYYFQAQSYLVGPDNWVTDPRLAVLASLAYVFGGLGLFELTIRTSLRNNQRAFAIAVALSIVLLAWLATRLFSDRAAFLHIGALMGTIMAGNVFFGIIPAQKRFVAAVEAGGQPDAAAAAFAKQRSTFNNYFTLPVLFCMISNHYPILYAHAWNWVILVSILGITAYARHFFNLRHRGIIRPGILIRAALAFLVLAGLLGVDRYQSSQATLQHTGTEIVDSAVVTDTQALQILTSHCTGCHARVPTQAGFAAAPGGIVLESLEELGQYRQQAITAVSTGYMPLANMTGMTPAQRASLIAWLNE
;
A
#
# COMPACT_ATOMS: atom_id res chain seq x y z
N MET A 1 -4.69 28.83 -8.67
CA MET A 1 -5.51 28.11 -9.67
C MET A 1 -4.92 26.73 -9.96
N GLU A 2 -3.63 26.61 -10.25
CA GLU A 2 -2.98 25.33 -10.55
C GLU A 2 -3.10 24.31 -9.40
N ALA A 3 -2.74 24.68 -8.17
CA ALA A 3 -2.87 23.81 -7.00
C ALA A 3 -4.32 23.31 -6.80
N TYR A 4 -5.31 24.20 -6.99
CA TYR A 4 -6.71 23.81 -6.91
C TYR A 4 -7.12 22.77 -7.96
N LEU A 5 -6.64 22.93 -9.20
CA LEU A 5 -6.91 21.97 -10.27
C LEU A 5 -6.24 20.61 -10.01
N ILE A 6 -5.02 20.62 -9.46
CA ILE A 6 -4.31 19.40 -9.05
C ILE A 6 -5.06 18.68 -7.94
N ASP A 7 -5.55 19.41 -6.94
CA ASP A 7 -6.32 18.84 -5.82
C ASP A 7 -7.65 18.25 -6.31
N LEU A 8 -8.39 18.97 -7.16
CA LEU A 8 -9.63 18.45 -7.75
C LEU A 8 -9.38 17.20 -8.59
N PHE A 9 -8.35 17.22 -9.43
CA PHE A 9 -7.92 16.07 -10.22
C PHE A 9 -7.56 14.89 -9.31
N SER A 10 -6.82 15.14 -8.22
CA SER A 10 -6.42 14.09 -7.27
C SER A 10 -7.61 13.44 -6.59
N VAL A 11 -8.68 14.20 -6.26
CA VAL A 11 -9.92 13.64 -5.69
C VAL A 11 -10.59 12.68 -6.67
N ILE A 12 -10.75 13.11 -7.93
CA ILE A 12 -11.39 12.28 -8.97
C ILE A 12 -10.58 11.00 -9.21
N VAL A 13 -9.27 11.12 -9.34
CA VAL A 13 -8.39 9.95 -9.61
C VAL A 13 -8.32 9.01 -8.41
N ARG A 14 -8.34 9.52 -7.16
CA ARG A 14 -8.45 8.70 -5.94
C ARG A 14 -9.71 7.86 -5.94
N TRP A 15 -10.83 8.50 -6.24
CA TRP A 15 -12.11 7.83 -6.30
C TRP A 15 -12.13 6.73 -7.37
N LEU A 16 -11.65 7.03 -8.57
CA LEU A 16 -11.51 6.06 -9.65
C LEU A 16 -10.56 4.91 -9.26
N HIS A 17 -9.41 5.22 -8.64
CA HIS A 17 -8.47 4.20 -8.20
C HIS A 17 -9.07 3.27 -7.13
N LEU A 18 -9.83 3.83 -6.20
CA LEU A 18 -10.55 3.04 -5.19
C LEU A 18 -11.54 2.08 -5.84
N ILE A 19 -12.38 2.56 -6.79
CA ILE A 19 -13.39 1.74 -7.47
C ILE A 19 -12.71 0.61 -8.25
N THR A 20 -11.70 0.93 -9.06
CA THR A 20 -11.01 -0.07 -9.87
C THR A 20 -10.22 -1.06 -9.02
N GLY A 21 -9.62 -0.59 -7.91
CA GLY A 21 -8.94 -1.43 -6.92
C GLY A 21 -9.88 -2.42 -6.24
N ILE A 22 -11.08 -1.96 -5.82
CA ILE A 22 -12.12 -2.82 -5.25
C ILE A 22 -12.54 -3.88 -6.27
N ALA A 23 -12.76 -3.48 -7.53
CA ALA A 23 -13.14 -4.41 -8.59
C ALA A 23 -12.05 -5.48 -8.81
N TRP A 24 -10.77 -5.08 -8.88
CA TRP A 24 -9.67 -6.03 -9.09
C TRP A 24 -9.46 -6.99 -7.91
N ILE A 25 -9.43 -6.47 -6.68
CA ILE A 25 -9.28 -7.30 -5.48
C ILE A 25 -10.50 -8.22 -5.31
N GLY A 26 -11.71 -7.71 -5.53
CA GLY A 26 -12.95 -8.48 -5.49
C GLY A 26 -12.95 -9.63 -6.51
N ALA A 27 -12.59 -9.35 -7.77
CA ALA A 27 -12.46 -10.36 -8.80
C ALA A 27 -11.39 -11.41 -8.44
N SER A 28 -10.23 -10.99 -7.90
CA SER A 28 -9.18 -11.90 -7.47
C SER A 28 -9.68 -12.87 -6.36
N PHE A 29 -10.40 -12.35 -5.37
CA PHE A 29 -10.96 -13.17 -4.29
C PHE A 29 -12.05 -14.11 -4.79
N HIS A 30 -12.92 -13.61 -5.66
CA HIS A 30 -14.02 -14.39 -6.22
C HIS A 30 -13.49 -15.57 -7.06
N PHE A 31 -12.56 -15.33 -7.98
CA PHE A 31 -12.01 -16.41 -8.82
C PHE A 31 -11.17 -17.42 -8.03
N VAL A 32 -10.45 -17.00 -6.99
CA VAL A 32 -9.73 -17.92 -6.10
C VAL A 32 -10.73 -18.76 -5.28
N TRP A 33 -11.79 -18.16 -4.78
CA TRP A 33 -12.87 -18.88 -4.12
C TRP A 33 -13.53 -19.88 -5.07
N LEU A 34 -13.94 -19.44 -6.24
CA LEU A 34 -14.59 -20.27 -7.25
C LEU A 34 -13.73 -21.49 -7.63
N ASP A 35 -12.43 -21.23 -7.98
CA ASP A 35 -11.50 -22.30 -8.41
C ASP A 35 -11.22 -23.35 -7.33
N ASN A 36 -11.34 -22.99 -6.06
CA ASN A 36 -11.11 -23.90 -4.94
C ASN A 36 -12.39 -24.48 -4.32
N SER A 37 -13.57 -24.03 -4.74
CA SER A 37 -14.88 -24.48 -4.21
C SER A 37 -15.65 -25.36 -5.20
N LEU A 38 -15.05 -25.68 -6.34
CA LEU A 38 -15.66 -26.58 -7.31
C LEU A 38 -15.81 -27.98 -6.73
N ASP A 39 -16.99 -28.53 -6.82
CA ASP A 39 -17.28 -29.94 -6.54
C ASP A 39 -16.69 -30.84 -7.61
N ALA A 40 -16.38 -32.09 -7.25
CA ALA A 40 -15.92 -33.08 -8.21
C ALA A 40 -17.02 -33.33 -9.26
N PRO A 41 -16.65 -33.44 -10.56
CA PRO A 41 -17.64 -33.63 -11.60
C PRO A 41 -18.31 -35.01 -11.48
N THR A 42 -19.56 -35.07 -11.85
CA THR A 42 -20.29 -36.35 -12.06
C THR A 42 -19.71 -37.07 -13.27
N ASP A 43 -20.05 -38.35 -13.45
CA ASP A 43 -19.63 -39.12 -14.62
C ASP A 43 -20.10 -38.50 -15.94
N GLU A 44 -21.27 -37.87 -15.97
CA GLU A 44 -21.81 -37.19 -17.12
C GLU A 44 -21.05 -35.88 -17.43
N GLU A 45 -20.79 -35.09 -16.41
CA GLU A 45 -19.96 -33.86 -16.53
C GLU A 45 -18.54 -34.17 -16.96
N SER A 46 -17.97 -35.29 -16.45
CA SER A 46 -16.63 -35.76 -16.85
C SER A 46 -16.56 -36.11 -18.33
N LYS A 47 -17.60 -36.74 -18.90
CA LYS A 47 -17.68 -37.00 -20.34
C LYS A 47 -17.77 -35.75 -21.18
N GLN A 48 -18.34 -34.65 -20.64
CA GLN A 48 -18.38 -33.33 -21.28
C GLN A 48 -17.06 -32.54 -21.09
N GLY A 49 -16.06 -33.11 -20.46
CA GLY A 49 -14.76 -32.47 -20.19
C GLY A 49 -14.79 -31.45 -19.06
N ILE A 50 -15.82 -31.47 -18.22
CA ILE A 50 -15.92 -30.61 -17.03
C ILE A 50 -14.98 -31.16 -15.94
N LYS A 51 -14.16 -30.29 -15.38
CA LYS A 51 -13.23 -30.58 -14.30
C LYS A 51 -13.86 -30.44 -12.91
N GLY A 52 -14.90 -29.65 -12.81
CA GLY A 52 -15.67 -29.40 -11.61
C GLY A 52 -16.73 -28.34 -11.84
N SER A 53 -17.76 -28.37 -11.02
CA SER A 53 -18.91 -27.46 -11.10
C SER A 53 -19.26 -26.90 -9.72
N LEU A 54 -19.98 -25.79 -9.70
CA LEU A 54 -20.46 -25.15 -8.47
C LEU A 54 -21.80 -24.47 -8.73
N TRP A 55 -22.73 -24.65 -7.81
CA TRP A 55 -23.99 -23.90 -7.79
C TRP A 55 -23.90 -22.76 -6.79
N ALA A 56 -24.28 -21.56 -7.20
CA ALA A 56 -24.33 -20.39 -6.34
C ALA A 56 -25.66 -19.64 -6.48
N ILE A 57 -26.03 -18.91 -5.43
CA ILE A 57 -27.18 -18.01 -5.44
C ILE A 57 -26.70 -16.58 -5.21
N HIS A 58 -27.14 -15.65 -6.06
CA HIS A 58 -26.87 -14.22 -5.89
C HIS A 58 -27.95 -13.38 -6.54
N GLY A 59 -28.38 -12.29 -5.87
CA GLY A 59 -29.36 -11.35 -6.44
C GLY A 59 -30.69 -11.97 -6.84
N GLY A 60 -31.12 -13.07 -6.19
CA GLY A 60 -32.37 -13.79 -6.50
C GLY A 60 -32.27 -14.79 -7.66
N GLY A 61 -31.07 -14.95 -8.28
CA GLY A 61 -30.80 -15.93 -9.33
C GLY A 61 -29.92 -17.08 -8.85
N ILE A 62 -30.16 -18.30 -9.41
CA ILE A 62 -29.32 -19.46 -9.23
C ILE A 62 -28.39 -19.56 -10.42
N TYR A 63 -27.08 -19.68 -10.16
CA TYR A 63 -26.02 -19.74 -11.16
C TYR A 63 -25.31 -21.09 -11.09
N SER A 64 -25.03 -21.67 -12.26
CA SER A 64 -24.17 -22.85 -12.42
C SER A 64 -22.85 -22.42 -13.04
N PHE A 65 -21.73 -22.70 -12.36
CA PHE A 65 -20.37 -22.47 -12.85
C PHE A 65 -19.75 -23.81 -13.19
N SER A 66 -19.29 -23.99 -14.41
CA SER A 66 -18.56 -25.17 -14.87
C SER A 66 -17.16 -24.80 -15.31
N LYS A 67 -16.16 -25.52 -14.81
CA LYS A 67 -14.78 -25.38 -15.23
C LYS A 67 -14.38 -26.55 -16.10
N TYR A 68 -14.00 -26.28 -17.34
CA TYR A 68 -13.56 -27.29 -18.30
C TYR A 68 -12.07 -27.59 -18.12
N GLN A 69 -11.67 -28.83 -18.46
CA GLN A 69 -10.26 -29.23 -18.51
C GLN A 69 -9.51 -28.51 -19.62
N LEU A 70 -10.12 -28.41 -20.81
CA LEU A 70 -9.61 -27.72 -21.99
C LEU A 70 -10.65 -26.74 -22.52
N ALA A 71 -11.69 -27.23 -23.20
CA ALA A 71 -12.70 -26.43 -23.84
C ALA A 71 -14.10 -26.98 -23.57
N PRO A 72 -15.14 -26.15 -23.60
CA PRO A 72 -16.51 -26.64 -23.63
C PRO A 72 -16.78 -27.37 -24.97
N PRO A 73 -17.78 -28.25 -25.03
CA PRO A 73 -18.20 -28.95 -26.26
C PRO A 73 -18.53 -27.98 -27.41
N GLU A 74 -19.13 -26.86 -27.08
CA GLU A 74 -19.39 -25.75 -27.99
C GLU A 74 -18.60 -24.52 -27.54
N TRP A 75 -17.79 -23.97 -28.46
CA TRP A 75 -17.00 -22.79 -28.15
C TRP A 75 -17.89 -21.54 -28.01
N PRO A 76 -17.75 -20.76 -26.93
CA PRO A 76 -18.60 -19.57 -26.74
C PRO A 76 -18.32 -18.52 -27.80
N SER A 77 -19.37 -17.90 -28.33
CA SER A 77 -19.25 -16.80 -29.32
C SER A 77 -18.52 -15.57 -28.74
N VAL A 78 -18.60 -15.35 -27.42
CA VAL A 78 -17.92 -14.27 -26.71
C VAL A 78 -17.24 -14.83 -25.47
N LEU A 79 -15.92 -14.63 -25.38
CA LEU A 79 -15.12 -14.97 -24.21
C LEU A 79 -14.73 -13.69 -23.49
N HIS A 80 -15.21 -13.50 -22.26
CA HIS A 80 -14.85 -12.34 -21.42
C HIS A 80 -13.48 -12.48 -20.78
N TRP A 81 -12.67 -11.43 -20.87
CA TRP A 81 -11.29 -11.40 -20.36
C TRP A 81 -11.20 -10.49 -19.16
N SER A 82 -10.92 -11.06 -17.98
CA SER A 82 -10.68 -10.30 -16.75
C SER A 82 -9.26 -9.73 -16.75
N LYS A 83 -9.07 -8.60 -17.37
CA LYS A 83 -7.78 -7.87 -17.46
C LYS A 83 -7.91 -6.38 -17.19
N TRP A 84 -9.08 -5.81 -17.49
CA TRP A 84 -9.29 -4.37 -17.37
C TRP A 84 -9.32 -3.90 -15.93
N GLU A 85 -9.73 -4.75 -14.99
CA GLU A 85 -9.69 -4.48 -13.55
C GLU A 85 -8.26 -4.20 -13.10
N ALA A 86 -7.30 -5.02 -13.56
CA ALA A 86 -5.89 -4.83 -13.25
C ALA A 86 -5.31 -3.59 -13.94
N TYR A 87 -5.60 -3.42 -15.23
CA TYR A 87 -5.02 -2.32 -16.01
C TYR A 87 -5.57 -0.96 -15.58
N SER A 88 -6.88 -0.84 -15.36
CA SER A 88 -7.47 0.42 -14.89
C SER A 88 -6.99 0.78 -13.48
N THR A 89 -6.83 -0.21 -12.60
CA THR A 89 -6.25 0.03 -11.27
C THR A 89 -4.82 0.54 -11.37
N TRP A 90 -3.98 -0.07 -12.21
CA TRP A 90 -2.61 0.38 -12.38
C TRP A 90 -2.53 1.77 -13.02
N LEU A 91 -3.33 2.03 -14.06
CA LEU A 91 -3.38 3.35 -14.73
C LEU A 91 -3.82 4.45 -13.76
N THR A 92 -4.91 4.23 -13.03
CA THR A 92 -5.42 5.21 -12.05
C THR A 92 -4.44 5.40 -10.89
N GLY A 93 -3.77 4.33 -10.43
CA GLY A 93 -2.71 4.40 -9.42
C GLY A 93 -1.50 5.19 -9.89
N THR A 94 -1.09 5.03 -11.16
CA THR A 94 0.00 5.80 -11.76
C THR A 94 -0.38 7.28 -11.88
N LEU A 95 -1.60 7.58 -12.35
CA LEU A 95 -2.11 8.96 -12.41
C LEU A 95 -2.14 9.59 -11.02
N LEU A 96 -2.52 8.83 -9.99
CA LEU A 96 -2.54 9.32 -8.62
C LEU A 96 -1.12 9.57 -8.08
N MET A 97 -0.15 8.71 -8.42
CA MET A 97 1.25 8.93 -8.09
C MET A 97 1.77 10.23 -8.72
N VAL A 98 1.45 10.47 -10.00
CA VAL A 98 1.81 11.71 -10.70
C VAL A 98 1.17 12.92 -10.03
N ALA A 99 -0.14 12.88 -9.79
CA ALA A 99 -0.89 14.02 -9.24
C ALA A 99 -0.45 14.41 -7.83
N VAL A 100 -0.22 13.43 -6.94
CA VAL A 100 0.08 13.69 -5.52
C VAL A 100 1.56 13.79 -5.26
N TYR A 101 2.38 12.90 -5.85
CA TYR A 101 3.80 12.80 -5.50
C TYR A 101 4.71 13.49 -6.49
N TYR A 102 4.44 13.48 -7.79
CA TYR A 102 5.37 14.05 -8.77
C TYR A 102 5.14 15.54 -8.98
N PHE A 103 3.90 16.00 -9.09
CA PHE A 103 3.63 17.44 -9.16
C PHE A 103 3.93 18.18 -7.84
N GLN A 104 3.85 17.48 -6.73
CA GLN A 104 4.10 18.04 -5.39
C GLN A 104 5.31 17.36 -4.72
N ALA A 105 6.36 17.03 -5.51
CA ALA A 105 7.49 16.23 -5.03
C ALA A 105 8.21 16.86 -3.84
N GLN A 106 8.33 18.19 -3.80
CA GLN A 106 8.91 18.92 -2.67
C GLN A 106 8.18 18.65 -1.36
N SER A 107 6.85 18.51 -1.39
CA SER A 107 6.02 18.39 -0.19
C SER A 107 5.75 16.94 0.22
N TYR A 108 5.75 16.01 -0.73
CA TYR A 108 5.29 14.65 -0.46
C TYR A 108 6.30 13.54 -0.76
N LEU A 109 7.31 13.81 -1.62
CA LEU A 109 8.23 12.78 -2.06
C LEU A 109 9.58 12.86 -1.34
N VAL A 110 10.11 14.08 -1.13
CA VAL A 110 11.40 14.27 -0.45
C VAL A 110 11.23 14.55 1.04
N GLY A 111 12.22 14.15 1.81
CA GLY A 111 12.34 14.47 3.24
C GLY A 111 13.75 15.00 3.51
N PRO A 112 13.96 15.71 4.65
CA PRO A 112 15.23 16.37 4.97
C PRO A 112 16.39 15.38 5.11
N ASP A 113 16.12 14.17 5.58
CA ASP A 113 17.13 13.14 5.89
C ASP A 113 17.28 12.10 4.79
N ASN A 114 16.62 12.28 3.65
CA ASN A 114 16.68 11.34 2.54
C ASN A 114 17.97 11.51 1.71
N TRP A 115 18.42 10.42 1.06
CA TRP A 115 19.60 10.47 0.17
C TRP A 115 19.39 11.35 -1.06
N VAL A 116 18.14 11.52 -1.48
CA VAL A 116 17.75 12.34 -2.62
C VAL A 116 16.85 13.47 -2.12
N THR A 117 17.38 14.67 -2.09
CA THR A 117 16.67 15.87 -1.60
C THR A 117 16.20 16.78 -2.75
N ASP A 118 16.73 16.63 -3.96
CA ASP A 118 16.22 17.32 -5.13
C ASP A 118 14.92 16.67 -5.61
N PRO A 119 13.81 17.43 -5.75
CA PRO A 119 12.52 16.88 -6.13
C PRO A 119 12.50 16.22 -7.50
N ARG A 120 13.26 16.73 -8.47
CA ARG A 120 13.30 16.17 -9.84
C ARG A 120 14.05 14.85 -9.84
N LEU A 121 15.17 14.77 -9.13
CA LEU A 121 15.92 13.54 -8.95
C LEU A 121 15.11 12.50 -8.17
N ALA A 122 14.32 12.93 -7.19
CA ALA A 122 13.44 12.05 -6.44
C ALA A 122 12.34 11.42 -7.32
N VAL A 123 11.77 12.17 -8.28
CA VAL A 123 10.85 11.63 -9.28
C VAL A 123 11.54 10.58 -10.15
N LEU A 124 12.75 10.84 -10.62
CA LEU A 124 13.53 9.87 -11.41
C LEU A 124 13.85 8.62 -10.57
N ALA A 125 14.25 8.81 -9.31
CA ALA A 125 14.49 7.72 -8.37
C ALA A 125 13.22 6.88 -8.13
N SER A 126 12.04 7.53 -8.03
CA SER A 126 10.75 6.85 -7.90
C SER A 126 10.43 5.97 -9.12
N LEU A 127 10.61 6.49 -10.32
CA LEU A 127 10.43 5.72 -11.56
C LEU A 127 11.41 4.54 -11.63
N ALA A 128 12.69 4.80 -11.34
CA ALA A 128 13.72 3.75 -11.31
C ALA A 128 13.40 2.69 -10.25
N TYR A 129 12.92 3.08 -9.08
CA TYR A 129 12.54 2.19 -8.00
C TYR A 129 11.37 1.27 -8.40
N VAL A 130 10.28 1.82 -8.93
CA VAL A 130 9.08 1.04 -9.30
C VAL A 130 9.37 0.13 -10.48
N PHE A 131 9.95 0.65 -11.56
CA PHE A 131 10.21 -0.17 -12.76
C PHE A 131 11.44 -1.07 -12.61
N GLY A 132 12.46 -0.64 -11.87
CA GLY A 132 13.61 -1.48 -11.52
C GLY A 132 13.20 -2.66 -10.62
N GLY A 133 12.32 -2.43 -9.64
CA GLY A 133 11.77 -3.49 -8.80
C GLY A 133 10.88 -4.47 -9.59
N LEU A 134 10.07 -3.98 -10.54
CA LEU A 134 9.36 -4.84 -11.49
C LEU A 134 10.34 -5.67 -12.33
N GLY A 135 11.41 -5.07 -12.85
CA GLY A 135 12.45 -5.75 -13.60
C GLY A 135 13.14 -6.84 -12.78
N LEU A 136 13.50 -6.55 -11.54
CA LEU A 136 14.06 -7.51 -10.60
C LEU A 136 13.12 -8.71 -10.37
N PHE A 137 11.83 -8.45 -10.16
CA PHE A 137 10.83 -9.50 -10.02
C PHE A 137 10.70 -10.35 -11.30
N GLU A 138 10.60 -9.70 -12.47
CA GLU A 138 10.50 -10.38 -13.76
C GLU A 138 11.73 -11.25 -14.06
N LEU A 139 12.92 -10.78 -13.73
CA LEU A 139 14.14 -11.59 -13.82
C LEU A 139 14.07 -12.79 -12.88
N THR A 140 13.70 -12.58 -11.62
CA THR A 140 13.64 -13.65 -10.61
C THR A 140 12.64 -14.73 -10.99
N ILE A 141 11.42 -14.37 -11.44
CA ILE A 141 10.37 -15.35 -11.77
C ILE A 141 10.66 -16.12 -13.07
N ARG A 142 11.59 -15.64 -13.91
CA ARG A 142 12.01 -16.35 -15.13
C ARG A 142 13.18 -17.31 -14.91
N THR A 143 13.83 -17.26 -13.75
CA THR A 143 14.91 -18.22 -13.41
C THR A 143 14.34 -19.56 -12.98
N SER A 144 15.22 -20.57 -12.88
CA SER A 144 14.90 -21.90 -12.33
C SER A 144 14.45 -21.86 -10.86
N LEU A 145 14.70 -20.75 -10.15
CA LEU A 145 14.31 -20.55 -8.76
C LEU A 145 12.79 -20.72 -8.56
N ARG A 146 11.97 -20.33 -9.56
CA ARG A 146 10.52 -20.51 -9.55
C ARG A 146 10.05 -21.96 -9.36
N ASN A 147 10.88 -22.94 -9.71
CA ASN A 147 10.54 -24.36 -9.60
C ASN A 147 10.58 -24.82 -8.14
N ASN A 148 11.31 -24.12 -7.28
CA ASN A 148 11.30 -24.31 -5.83
C ASN A 148 10.49 -23.18 -5.17
N GLN A 149 9.21 -23.45 -4.86
CA GLN A 149 8.30 -22.46 -4.31
C GLN A 149 8.82 -21.80 -3.01
N ARG A 150 9.52 -22.54 -2.15
CA ARG A 150 10.07 -21.99 -0.90
C ARG A 150 11.23 -21.05 -1.18
N ALA A 151 12.19 -21.47 -2.01
CA ALA A 151 13.34 -20.65 -2.39
C ALA A 151 12.89 -19.37 -3.12
N PHE A 152 11.91 -19.48 -4.02
CA PHE A 152 11.33 -18.34 -4.71
C PHE A 152 10.64 -17.37 -3.72
N ALA A 153 9.82 -17.88 -2.80
CA ALA A 153 9.16 -17.05 -1.79
C ALA A 153 10.16 -16.32 -0.88
N ILE A 154 11.24 -17.00 -0.46
CA ILE A 154 12.31 -16.39 0.33
C ILE A 154 13.02 -15.29 -0.47
N ALA A 155 13.38 -15.56 -1.73
CA ALA A 155 14.05 -14.56 -2.58
C ALA A 155 13.19 -13.30 -2.76
N VAL A 156 11.89 -13.46 -3.01
CA VAL A 156 10.98 -12.34 -3.12
C VAL A 156 10.82 -11.61 -1.78
N ALA A 157 10.70 -12.34 -0.67
CA ALA A 157 10.62 -11.72 0.65
C ALA A 157 11.87 -10.88 0.98
N LEU A 158 13.07 -11.42 0.72
CA LEU A 158 14.33 -10.68 0.88
C LEU A 158 14.40 -9.45 -0.02
N SER A 159 13.93 -9.56 -1.27
CA SER A 159 13.85 -8.42 -2.19
C SER A 159 12.92 -7.33 -1.66
N ILE A 160 11.75 -7.71 -1.12
CA ILE A 160 10.80 -6.76 -0.51
C ILE A 160 11.41 -6.10 0.74
N VAL A 161 12.12 -6.84 1.59
CA VAL A 161 12.82 -6.27 2.76
C VAL A 161 13.85 -5.22 2.32
N LEU A 162 14.70 -5.57 1.35
CA LEU A 162 15.71 -4.66 0.82
C LEU A 162 15.07 -3.41 0.20
N LEU A 163 14.02 -3.60 -0.60
CA LEU A 163 13.32 -2.49 -1.26
C LEU A 163 12.56 -1.63 -0.26
N ALA A 164 11.98 -2.20 0.82
CA ALA A 164 11.36 -1.43 1.89
C ALA A 164 12.39 -0.55 2.62
N TRP A 165 13.54 -1.10 2.97
CA TRP A 165 14.64 -0.33 3.54
C TRP A 165 15.12 0.77 2.57
N LEU A 166 15.33 0.44 1.30
CA LEU A 166 15.77 1.42 0.28
C LEU A 166 14.75 2.55 0.10
N ALA A 167 13.45 2.23 0.10
CA ALA A 167 12.39 3.23 -0.03
C ALA A 167 12.47 4.29 1.07
N THR A 168 12.73 3.89 2.33
CA THR A 168 12.86 4.84 3.46
C THR A 168 14.14 5.67 3.41
N ARG A 169 15.11 5.32 2.57
CA ARG A 169 16.31 6.12 2.32
C ARG A 169 16.15 7.09 1.15
N LEU A 170 15.33 6.72 0.18
CA LEU A 170 15.12 7.51 -1.03
C LEU A 170 14.00 8.52 -0.89
N PHE A 171 12.94 8.18 -0.15
CA PHE A 171 11.68 8.93 -0.11
C PHE A 171 11.31 9.30 1.32
N SER A 172 10.49 10.35 1.46
CA SER A 172 9.89 10.71 2.75
C SER A 172 9.15 9.50 3.35
N ASP A 173 9.05 9.44 4.67
CA ASP A 173 8.50 8.31 5.40
C ASP A 173 7.13 7.84 4.88
N ARG A 174 6.23 8.80 4.65
CA ARG A 174 4.91 8.53 4.08
C ARG A 174 5.00 8.00 2.65
N ALA A 175 5.88 8.59 1.84
CA ALA A 175 6.06 8.18 0.45
C ALA A 175 6.70 6.79 0.36
N ALA A 176 7.62 6.43 1.26
CA ALA A 176 8.27 5.13 1.29
C ALA A 176 7.27 3.98 1.39
N PHE A 177 6.29 4.07 2.31
CA PHE A 177 5.24 3.07 2.47
C PHE A 177 4.37 2.94 1.21
N LEU A 178 4.01 4.06 0.61
CA LEU A 178 3.22 4.06 -0.61
C LEU A 178 4.01 3.51 -1.81
N HIS A 179 5.31 3.78 -1.90
CA HIS A 179 6.16 3.28 -2.99
C HIS A 179 6.29 1.76 -2.98
N ILE A 180 6.37 1.12 -1.80
CA ILE A 180 6.29 -0.35 -1.70
C ILE A 180 4.94 -0.84 -2.22
N GLY A 181 3.84 -0.18 -1.87
CA GLY A 181 2.51 -0.51 -2.39
C GLY A 181 2.42 -0.35 -3.91
N ALA A 182 2.93 0.76 -4.44
CA ALA A 182 2.97 1.04 -5.87
C ALA A 182 3.82 0.01 -6.64
N LEU A 183 4.99 -0.36 -6.09
CA LEU A 183 5.83 -1.43 -6.64
C LEU A 183 5.09 -2.76 -6.66
N MET A 184 4.47 -3.17 -5.53
CA MET A 184 3.71 -4.42 -5.45
C MET A 184 2.54 -4.42 -6.43
N GLY A 185 1.78 -3.32 -6.53
CA GLY A 185 0.70 -3.15 -7.50
C GLY A 185 1.20 -3.21 -8.94
N THR A 186 2.36 -2.63 -9.22
CA THR A 186 3.00 -2.68 -10.55
C THR A 186 3.48 -4.10 -10.89
N ILE A 187 4.04 -4.84 -9.94
CA ILE A 187 4.36 -6.27 -10.12
C ILE A 187 3.10 -7.08 -10.39
N MET A 188 2.01 -6.83 -9.64
CA MET A 188 0.74 -7.52 -9.84
C MET A 188 0.14 -7.25 -11.22
N ALA A 189 0.13 -6.01 -11.68
CA ALA A 189 -0.33 -5.64 -13.03
C ALA A 189 0.62 -6.19 -14.11
N GLY A 190 1.93 -6.14 -13.88
CA GLY A 190 2.94 -6.76 -14.73
C GLY A 190 2.75 -8.28 -14.87
N ASN A 191 2.38 -8.97 -13.80
CA ASN A 191 2.03 -10.40 -13.86
C ASN A 191 0.85 -10.65 -14.80
N VAL A 192 -0.18 -9.78 -14.79
CA VAL A 192 -1.31 -9.89 -15.71
C VAL A 192 -0.86 -9.62 -17.14
N PHE A 193 -0.11 -8.52 -17.36
CA PHE A 193 0.27 -8.05 -18.68
C PHE A 193 1.32 -8.95 -19.38
N PHE A 194 2.40 -9.31 -18.67
CA PHE A 194 3.54 -10.06 -19.25
C PHE A 194 3.39 -11.57 -19.14
N GLY A 195 2.55 -12.09 -18.25
CA GLY A 195 2.46 -13.51 -17.97
C GLY A 195 1.08 -14.12 -18.20
N ILE A 196 0.05 -13.64 -17.48
CA ILE A 196 -1.25 -14.29 -17.44
C ILE A 196 -1.97 -14.15 -18.80
N ILE A 197 -2.18 -12.94 -19.28
CA ILE A 197 -2.92 -12.70 -20.53
C ILE A 197 -2.22 -13.30 -21.76
N PRO A 198 -0.90 -13.17 -21.95
CA PRO A 198 -0.23 -13.84 -23.07
C PRO A 198 -0.36 -15.37 -23.03
N ALA A 199 -0.29 -15.99 -21.87
CA ALA A 199 -0.48 -17.45 -21.74
C ALA A 199 -1.92 -17.86 -22.05
N GLN A 200 -2.91 -17.11 -21.55
CA GLN A 200 -4.32 -17.36 -21.84
C GLN A 200 -4.64 -17.20 -23.34
N LYS A 201 -4.08 -16.18 -24.02
CA LYS A 201 -4.24 -16.01 -25.45
C LYS A 201 -3.70 -17.19 -26.24
N ARG A 202 -2.50 -17.69 -25.88
CA ARG A 202 -1.93 -18.89 -26.51
C ARG A 202 -2.77 -20.14 -26.24
N PHE A 203 -3.29 -20.27 -25.01
CA PHE A 203 -4.20 -21.36 -24.65
C PHE A 203 -5.45 -21.36 -25.54
N VAL A 204 -6.14 -20.23 -25.64
CA VAL A 204 -7.34 -20.08 -26.48
C VAL A 204 -7.03 -20.41 -27.94
N ALA A 205 -5.98 -19.80 -28.52
CA ALA A 205 -5.61 -20.02 -29.90
C ALA A 205 -5.26 -21.50 -30.18
N ALA A 206 -4.60 -22.22 -29.28
CA ALA A 206 -4.31 -23.64 -29.42
C ALA A 206 -5.58 -24.49 -29.43
N VAL A 207 -6.54 -24.19 -28.54
CA VAL A 207 -7.82 -24.90 -28.45
C VAL A 207 -8.67 -24.64 -29.72
N GLU A 208 -8.76 -23.38 -30.16
CA GLU A 208 -9.50 -23.00 -31.39
C GLU A 208 -8.93 -23.68 -32.64
N ALA A 209 -7.61 -23.90 -32.67
CA ALA A 209 -6.94 -24.64 -33.75
C ALA A 209 -7.08 -26.17 -33.63
N GLY A 210 -7.81 -26.69 -32.64
CA GLY A 210 -7.96 -28.13 -32.37
C GLY A 210 -6.70 -28.79 -31.82
N GLY A 211 -5.72 -27.99 -31.36
CA GLY A 211 -4.45 -28.45 -30.77
C GLY A 211 -4.50 -28.58 -29.25
N GLN A 212 -3.39 -29.07 -28.68
CA GLN A 212 -3.20 -29.17 -27.23
C GLN A 212 -2.52 -27.90 -26.71
N PRO A 213 -3.10 -27.23 -25.67
CA PRO A 213 -2.47 -26.06 -25.05
C PRO A 213 -1.18 -26.41 -24.33
N ASP A 214 -0.26 -25.46 -24.27
CA ASP A 214 0.98 -25.58 -23.49
C ASP A 214 0.67 -25.59 -21.97
N ALA A 215 0.75 -26.77 -21.36
CA ALA A 215 0.53 -26.97 -19.95
C ALA A 215 1.53 -26.21 -19.07
N ALA A 216 2.80 -26.04 -19.54
CA ALA A 216 3.81 -25.29 -18.79
C ALA A 216 3.50 -23.80 -18.76
N ALA A 217 3.02 -23.24 -19.87
CA ALA A 217 2.57 -21.83 -19.92
C ALA A 217 1.35 -21.61 -19.03
N ALA A 218 0.38 -22.52 -18.99
CA ALA A 218 -0.79 -22.47 -18.13
C ALA A 218 -0.40 -22.55 -16.64
N ALA A 219 0.51 -23.46 -16.28
CA ALA A 219 1.04 -23.58 -14.92
C ALA A 219 1.78 -22.30 -14.48
N PHE A 220 2.56 -21.71 -15.37
CA PHE A 220 3.27 -20.46 -15.11
C PHE A 220 2.31 -19.28 -14.92
N ALA A 221 1.25 -19.17 -15.71
CA ALA A 221 0.21 -18.16 -15.51
C ALA A 221 -0.49 -18.35 -14.16
N LYS A 222 -0.79 -19.58 -13.77
CA LYS A 222 -1.39 -19.90 -12.46
C LYS A 222 -0.44 -19.51 -11.31
N GLN A 223 0.86 -19.76 -11.43
CA GLN A 223 1.85 -19.36 -10.43
C GLN A 223 1.85 -17.84 -10.24
N ARG A 224 1.85 -17.05 -11.33
CA ARG A 224 1.76 -15.57 -11.27
C ARG A 224 0.46 -15.09 -10.63
N SER A 225 -0.66 -15.70 -10.97
CA SER A 225 -1.96 -15.37 -10.38
C SER A 225 -2.00 -15.68 -8.87
N THR A 226 -1.46 -16.82 -8.46
CA THR A 226 -1.34 -17.18 -7.04
C THR A 226 -0.46 -16.18 -6.29
N PHE A 227 0.62 -15.73 -6.91
CA PHE A 227 1.50 -14.72 -6.33
C PHE A 227 0.78 -13.40 -6.12
N ASN A 228 0.04 -12.91 -7.12
CA ASN A 228 -0.80 -11.72 -7.00
C ASN A 228 -1.77 -11.82 -5.81
N ASN A 229 -2.35 -12.99 -5.61
CA ASN A 229 -3.28 -13.22 -4.51
C ASN A 229 -2.63 -13.02 -3.13
N TYR A 230 -1.37 -13.44 -2.93
CA TYR A 230 -0.65 -13.19 -1.68
C TYR A 230 -0.29 -11.71 -1.46
N PHE A 231 -0.17 -10.93 -2.53
CA PHE A 231 0.11 -9.49 -2.44
C PHE A 231 -1.13 -8.65 -2.12
N THR A 232 -2.34 -9.20 -2.21
CA THR A 232 -3.58 -8.42 -2.05
C THR A 232 -3.66 -7.70 -0.71
N LEU A 233 -3.53 -8.40 0.42
CA LEU A 233 -3.62 -7.76 1.73
C LEU A 233 -2.43 -6.83 2.02
N PRO A 234 -1.17 -7.20 1.71
CA PRO A 234 -0.04 -6.28 1.80
C PRO A 234 -0.24 -4.98 1.03
N VAL A 235 -0.65 -5.03 -0.25
CA VAL A 235 -0.82 -3.82 -1.06
C VAL A 235 -1.93 -2.93 -0.53
N LEU A 236 -3.04 -3.52 -0.05
CA LEU A 236 -4.13 -2.76 0.57
C LEU A 236 -3.65 -2.02 1.83
N PHE A 237 -2.83 -2.66 2.66
CA PHE A 237 -2.23 -1.99 3.80
C PHE A 237 -1.39 -0.78 3.35
N CYS A 238 -0.52 -0.95 2.37
CA CYS A 238 0.29 0.17 1.86
C CYS A 238 -0.58 1.33 1.35
N MET A 239 -1.72 1.05 0.70
CA MET A 239 -2.62 2.08 0.18
C MET A 239 -3.29 2.91 1.28
N ILE A 240 -3.60 2.30 2.43
CA ILE A 240 -4.20 3.01 3.56
C ILE A 240 -3.16 3.57 4.54
N SER A 241 -1.90 3.15 4.46
CA SER A 241 -0.84 3.46 5.44
C SER A 241 -0.57 4.97 5.59
N ASN A 242 -0.83 5.75 4.53
CA ASN A 242 -0.67 7.19 4.53
C ASN A 242 -1.60 7.95 5.51
N HIS A 243 -2.60 7.26 6.08
CA HIS A 243 -3.49 7.79 7.12
C HIS A 243 -3.01 7.47 8.54
N TYR A 244 -1.89 6.72 8.71
CA TYR A 244 -1.40 6.24 10.00
C TYR A 244 0.04 6.70 10.28
N PRO A 245 0.25 7.98 10.66
CA PRO A 245 1.59 8.52 10.95
C PRO A 245 2.36 7.74 12.01
N ILE A 246 1.66 7.17 12.98
CA ILE A 246 2.23 6.33 14.03
C ILE A 246 3.09 5.17 13.48
N LEU A 247 2.84 4.75 12.25
CA LEU A 247 3.58 3.65 11.62
C LEU A 247 4.76 4.16 10.78
N TYR A 248 4.52 5.14 9.90
CA TYR A 248 5.56 5.59 8.97
C TYR A 248 6.51 6.64 9.55
N ALA A 249 6.09 7.45 10.54
CA ALA A 249 6.97 8.43 11.18
C ALA A 249 7.84 7.83 12.31
N HIS A 250 7.82 6.52 12.50
CA HIS A 250 8.61 5.84 13.52
C HIS A 250 10.04 5.61 13.05
N ALA A 251 11.03 5.67 13.96
CA ALA A 251 12.45 5.44 13.63
C ALA A 251 12.71 4.06 12.98
N TRP A 252 11.89 3.05 13.32
CA TRP A 252 11.95 1.70 12.77
C TRP A 252 10.89 1.44 11.69
N ASN A 253 10.48 2.48 10.96
CA ASN A 253 9.37 2.44 10.01
C ASN A 253 9.47 1.32 8.96
N TRP A 254 10.65 1.06 8.39
CA TRP A 254 10.83 -0.03 7.43
C TRP A 254 10.62 -1.43 8.06
N VAL A 255 11.02 -1.61 9.34
CA VAL A 255 10.78 -2.88 10.08
C VAL A 255 9.29 -3.07 10.32
N ILE A 256 8.60 -2.01 10.73
CA ILE A 256 7.14 -2.00 10.92
C ILE A 256 6.45 -2.37 9.61
N LEU A 257 6.84 -1.71 8.52
CA LEU A 257 6.30 -1.98 7.17
C LEU A 257 6.46 -3.46 6.81
N VAL A 258 7.67 -3.99 6.84
CA VAL A 258 7.97 -5.39 6.49
C VAL A 258 7.22 -6.37 7.40
N SER A 259 7.13 -6.08 8.70
CA SER A 259 6.39 -6.91 9.65
C SER A 259 4.91 -7.00 9.28
N ILE A 260 4.26 -5.87 8.99
CA ILE A 260 2.84 -5.85 8.61
C ILE A 260 2.62 -6.52 7.25
N LEU A 261 3.51 -6.31 6.27
CA LEU A 261 3.45 -7.02 4.98
C LEU A 261 3.52 -8.53 5.17
N GLY A 262 4.44 -9.02 6.04
CA GLY A 262 4.57 -10.43 6.38
C GLY A 262 3.35 -10.99 7.10
N ILE A 263 2.83 -10.29 8.11
CA ILE A 263 1.64 -10.68 8.88
C ILE A 263 0.42 -10.78 7.95
N THR A 264 0.21 -9.79 7.08
CA THR A 264 -0.94 -9.76 6.16
C THR A 264 -0.84 -10.82 5.08
N ALA A 265 0.35 -11.07 4.51
CA ALA A 265 0.58 -12.18 3.58
C ALA A 265 0.36 -13.54 4.25
N TYR A 266 0.78 -13.70 5.52
CA TYR A 266 0.53 -14.91 6.30
C TYR A 266 -0.95 -15.11 6.63
N ALA A 267 -1.68 -14.04 6.97
CA ALA A 267 -3.13 -14.09 7.12
C ALA A 267 -3.82 -14.51 5.81
N ARG A 268 -3.34 -14.01 4.66
CA ARG A 268 -3.87 -14.42 3.34
C ARG A 268 -3.70 -15.92 3.09
N HIS A 269 -2.62 -16.52 3.57
CA HIS A 269 -2.39 -17.96 3.45
C HIS A 269 -3.51 -18.79 4.10
N PHE A 270 -4.07 -18.36 5.24
CA PHE A 270 -5.22 -19.01 5.85
C PHE A 270 -6.40 -19.08 4.89
N PHE A 271 -6.77 -17.96 4.25
CA PHE A 271 -7.90 -17.92 3.33
C PHE A 271 -7.67 -18.81 2.10
N ASN A 272 -6.45 -18.85 1.59
CA ASN A 272 -6.08 -19.71 0.47
C ASN A 272 -6.19 -21.21 0.84
N LEU A 273 -5.82 -21.60 2.06
CA LEU A 273 -6.01 -22.97 2.56
C LEU A 273 -7.48 -23.29 2.80
N ARG A 274 -8.21 -22.36 3.42
CA ARG A 274 -9.65 -22.53 3.71
C ARG A 274 -10.46 -22.84 2.45
N HIS A 275 -10.20 -22.14 1.36
CA HIS A 275 -10.87 -22.41 0.08
C HIS A 275 -10.57 -23.82 -0.47
N ARG A 276 -9.48 -24.45 -0.03
CA ARG A 276 -9.13 -25.84 -0.37
C ARG A 276 -9.66 -26.86 0.65
N GLY A 277 -10.62 -26.47 1.51
CA GLY A 277 -11.15 -27.31 2.56
C GLY A 277 -10.21 -27.50 3.77
N ILE A 278 -9.04 -26.85 3.79
CA ILE A 278 -8.04 -26.98 4.87
C ILE A 278 -8.22 -25.85 5.87
N ILE A 279 -8.87 -26.11 6.99
CA ILE A 279 -9.11 -25.11 8.03
C ILE A 279 -8.00 -25.19 9.09
N ARG A 280 -7.14 -24.17 9.14
CA ARG A 280 -6.05 -24.05 10.11
C ARG A 280 -6.13 -22.71 10.87
N PRO A 281 -7.04 -22.57 11.86
CA PRO A 281 -7.28 -21.30 12.58
C PRO A 281 -6.04 -20.76 13.30
N GLY A 282 -5.11 -21.64 13.68
CA GLY A 282 -3.83 -21.24 14.25
C GLY A 282 -2.99 -20.29 13.38
N ILE A 283 -3.26 -20.20 12.06
CA ILE A 283 -2.60 -19.21 11.21
C ILE A 283 -3.10 -17.79 11.54
N LEU A 284 -4.42 -17.59 11.63
CA LEU A 284 -5.01 -16.30 12.01
C LEU A 284 -4.67 -15.91 13.44
N ILE A 285 -4.70 -16.87 14.38
CA ILE A 285 -4.33 -16.64 15.78
C ILE A 285 -2.87 -16.13 15.84
N ARG A 286 -1.94 -16.79 15.15
CA ARG A 286 -0.52 -16.34 15.13
C ARG A 286 -0.36 -14.98 14.43
N ALA A 287 -1.09 -14.73 13.36
CA ALA A 287 -1.09 -13.42 12.69
C ALA A 287 -1.60 -12.32 13.62
N ALA A 288 -2.71 -12.57 14.34
CA ALA A 288 -3.26 -11.63 15.31
C ALA A 288 -2.30 -11.40 16.50
N LEU A 289 -1.70 -12.45 17.04
CA LEU A 289 -0.70 -12.33 18.09
C LEU A 289 0.53 -11.55 17.63
N ALA A 290 1.05 -11.81 16.43
CA ALA A 290 2.17 -11.06 15.87
C ALA A 290 1.82 -9.57 15.71
N PHE A 291 0.60 -9.25 15.28
CA PHE A 291 0.13 -7.88 15.19
C PHE A 291 0.00 -7.22 16.58
N LEU A 292 -0.51 -7.93 17.58
CA LEU A 292 -0.62 -7.44 18.96
C LEU A 292 0.77 -7.21 19.58
N VAL A 293 1.73 -8.10 19.33
CA VAL A 293 3.12 -7.92 19.78
C VAL A 293 3.72 -6.68 19.14
N LEU A 294 3.55 -6.49 17.82
CA LEU A 294 4.02 -5.29 17.12
C LEU A 294 3.39 -4.02 17.72
N ALA A 295 2.07 -4.03 17.91
CA ALA A 295 1.34 -2.90 18.50
C ALA A 295 1.81 -2.62 19.95
N GLY A 296 2.06 -3.67 20.73
CA GLY A 296 2.61 -3.54 22.10
C GLY A 296 4.00 -2.93 22.11
N LEU A 297 4.90 -3.36 21.21
CA LEU A 297 6.24 -2.79 21.08
C LEU A 297 6.20 -1.31 20.71
N LEU A 298 5.35 -0.94 19.74
CA LEU A 298 5.14 0.47 19.38
C LEU A 298 4.57 1.30 20.54
N GLY A 299 3.65 0.71 21.32
CA GLY A 299 3.08 1.36 22.51
C GLY A 299 4.12 1.61 23.59
N VAL A 300 4.99 0.63 23.86
CA VAL A 300 6.08 0.74 24.84
C VAL A 300 7.10 1.79 24.42
N ASP A 301 7.55 1.76 23.15
CA ASP A 301 8.49 2.74 22.61
C ASP A 301 7.93 4.17 22.73
N ARG A 302 6.67 4.35 22.38
CA ARG A 302 6.00 5.65 22.53
C ARG A 302 5.90 6.11 23.98
N TYR A 303 5.56 5.20 24.90
CA TYR A 303 5.50 5.51 26.32
C TYR A 303 6.88 5.93 26.86
N GLN A 304 7.93 5.19 26.52
CA GLN A 304 9.31 5.51 26.92
C GLN A 304 9.77 6.86 26.35
N SER A 305 9.50 7.13 25.06
CA SER A 305 9.82 8.40 24.42
C SER A 305 9.09 9.58 25.08
N SER A 306 7.83 9.38 25.47
CA SER A 306 7.04 10.38 26.21
C SER A 306 7.63 10.66 27.59
N GLN A 307 8.03 9.62 28.33
CA GLN A 307 8.66 9.75 29.65
C GLN A 307 10.04 10.42 29.56
N ALA A 308 10.86 10.06 28.56
CA ALA A 308 12.15 10.69 28.33
C ALA A 308 11.98 12.19 28.03
N THR A 309 10.99 12.57 27.23
CA THR A 309 10.66 13.98 26.96
C THR A 309 10.27 14.71 28.24
N LEU A 310 9.42 14.12 29.07
CA LEU A 310 9.01 14.70 30.36
C LEU A 310 10.17 14.83 31.34
N GLN A 311 11.10 13.86 31.39
CA GLN A 311 12.27 13.92 32.24
C GLN A 311 13.28 14.99 31.77
N HIS A 312 13.53 15.10 30.46
CA HIS A 312 14.36 16.17 29.93
C HIS A 312 13.74 17.55 30.18
N THR A 313 12.43 17.67 29.97
CA THR A 313 11.70 18.91 30.29
C THR A 313 11.76 19.20 31.78
N GLY A 314 11.65 18.18 32.64
CA GLY A 314 11.74 18.32 34.09
C GLY A 314 13.16 18.68 34.62
N THR A 315 14.20 18.30 33.88
CA THR A 315 15.60 18.62 34.28
C THR A 315 16.03 19.99 33.74
N GLU A 316 15.49 20.42 32.61
CA GLU A 316 15.72 21.79 32.05
C GLU A 316 14.82 22.85 32.70
N ILE A 317 13.68 22.46 33.31
CA ILE A 317 12.76 23.39 34.04
C ILE A 317 13.40 23.98 35.31
N VAL A 318 14.53 23.45 35.80
CA VAL A 318 15.24 24.09 36.94
C VAL A 318 15.93 25.40 36.53
N ASP A 319 16.07 25.66 35.20
CA ASP A 319 16.62 26.94 34.66
C ASP A 319 15.79 27.49 33.47
N SER A 320 14.54 27.05 33.26
CA SER A 320 13.75 27.36 32.08
C SER A 320 12.75 28.47 32.37
N ALA A 321 12.99 29.59 31.75
CA ALA A 321 11.96 30.58 31.47
C ALA A 321 10.71 29.90 30.84
N VAL A 322 9.54 30.19 31.41
CA VAL A 322 8.22 29.87 30.82
C VAL A 322 8.26 30.15 29.32
N VAL A 323 7.84 29.17 28.50
CA VAL A 323 7.84 29.37 27.04
C VAL A 323 6.94 30.56 26.73
N THR A 324 7.54 31.63 26.25
CA THR A 324 6.80 32.86 26.02
C THR A 324 5.92 32.76 24.76
N ASP A 325 4.84 33.51 24.72
CA ASP A 325 3.98 33.66 23.52
C ASP A 325 4.80 34.02 22.28
N THR A 326 5.85 34.84 22.44
CA THR A 326 6.75 35.19 21.35
C THR A 326 7.50 33.99 20.77
N GLN A 327 7.97 33.09 21.62
CA GLN A 327 8.64 31.85 21.18
C GLN A 327 7.66 30.87 20.54
N ALA A 328 6.48 30.70 21.10
CA ALA A 328 5.42 29.87 20.54
C ALA A 328 4.97 30.41 19.17
N LEU A 329 4.80 31.74 19.04
CA LEU A 329 4.45 32.37 17.76
C LEU A 329 5.55 32.21 16.71
N GLN A 330 6.83 32.31 17.11
CA GLN A 330 7.95 32.08 16.21
C GLN A 330 7.96 30.64 15.67
N ILE A 331 7.74 29.65 16.53
CA ILE A 331 7.63 28.24 16.15
C ILE A 331 6.44 28.04 15.21
N LEU A 332 5.27 28.60 15.55
CA LEU A 332 4.06 28.53 14.73
C LEU A 332 4.30 29.06 13.32
N THR A 333 4.87 30.27 13.24
CA THR A 333 5.13 30.94 11.97
C THR A 333 6.14 30.17 11.11
N SER A 334 7.20 29.64 11.73
CA SER A 334 8.25 28.92 11.02
C SER A 334 7.83 27.52 10.52
N HIS A 335 6.94 26.84 11.25
CA HIS A 335 6.68 25.44 11.02
C HIS A 335 5.24 25.06 10.66
N CYS A 336 4.28 25.96 10.89
CA CYS A 336 2.85 25.66 10.68
C CYS A 336 2.19 26.56 9.65
N THR A 337 2.41 27.88 9.75
CA THR A 337 1.68 28.90 8.97
C THR A 337 1.90 28.74 7.46
N GLY A 338 3.07 28.26 7.02
CA GLY A 338 3.35 28.04 5.59
C GLY A 338 2.31 27.17 4.87
N CYS A 339 1.78 26.14 5.58
CA CYS A 339 0.75 25.26 5.07
C CYS A 339 -0.65 25.65 5.61
N HIS A 340 -0.72 26.12 6.85
CA HIS A 340 -1.94 26.37 7.60
C HIS A 340 -2.35 27.86 7.63
N ALA A 341 -2.01 28.64 6.61
CA ALA A 341 -2.52 29.99 6.41
C ALA A 341 -3.84 29.97 5.61
N ARG A 342 -4.63 31.04 5.71
CA ARG A 342 -5.82 31.26 4.83
C ARG A 342 -5.40 31.23 3.34
N VAL A 343 -4.21 31.72 3.05
CA VAL A 343 -3.57 31.63 1.75
C VAL A 343 -2.20 30.95 1.95
N PRO A 344 -2.10 29.63 1.84
CA PRO A 344 -0.85 28.92 2.04
C PRO A 344 0.26 29.40 1.11
N THR A 345 1.48 29.55 1.64
CA THR A 345 2.68 29.90 0.87
C THR A 345 3.52 28.67 0.49
N GLN A 346 3.28 27.55 1.18
CA GLN A 346 3.97 26.28 0.90
C GLN A 346 3.46 25.70 -0.43
N ALA A 347 4.38 25.38 -1.32
CA ALA A 347 4.05 24.75 -2.61
C ALA A 347 3.26 23.46 -2.41
N GLY A 348 2.21 23.26 -3.21
CA GLY A 348 1.37 22.07 -3.16
C GLY A 348 0.12 22.18 -2.28
N PHE A 349 -0.12 23.32 -1.65
CA PHE A 349 -1.33 23.57 -0.87
C PHE A 349 -2.14 24.71 -1.47
N ALA A 350 -3.36 24.42 -1.92
CA ALA A 350 -4.30 25.42 -2.46
C ALA A 350 -5.12 26.11 -1.36
N ALA A 351 -5.27 25.43 -0.22
CA ALA A 351 -5.98 25.91 0.96
C ALA A 351 -5.37 25.27 2.21
N ALA A 352 -5.68 25.79 3.37
CA ALA A 352 -5.26 25.21 4.65
C ALA A 352 -5.73 23.77 4.77
N PRO A 353 -4.82 22.79 5.01
CA PRO A 353 -5.18 21.38 5.12
C PRO A 353 -6.23 21.14 6.20
N GLY A 354 -7.28 20.39 5.86
CA GLY A 354 -8.40 20.14 6.77
C GLY A 354 -9.23 21.38 7.15
N GLY A 355 -9.03 22.52 6.47
CA GLY A 355 -9.64 23.78 6.83
C GLY A 355 -9.08 24.42 8.11
N ILE A 356 -7.98 23.89 8.64
CA ILE A 356 -7.34 24.35 9.89
C ILE A 356 -6.42 25.53 9.55
N VAL A 357 -6.79 26.71 9.97
CA VAL A 357 -5.99 27.93 9.85
C VAL A 357 -5.22 28.16 11.15
N LEU A 358 -3.91 28.45 11.05
CA LEU A 358 -2.98 28.64 12.17
C LEU A 358 -2.07 29.85 11.88
N GLU A 359 -2.64 31.06 11.89
CA GLU A 359 -1.91 32.32 11.69
C GLU A 359 -1.66 33.07 12.99
N SER A 360 -2.35 32.66 14.09
CA SER A 360 -2.21 33.27 15.41
C SER A 360 -2.19 32.19 16.52
N LEU A 361 -1.72 32.58 17.71
CA LEU A 361 -1.75 31.72 18.89
C LEU A 361 -3.20 31.42 19.35
N GLU A 362 -4.10 32.32 19.13
CA GLU A 362 -5.52 32.13 19.42
C GLU A 362 -6.12 31.03 18.54
N GLU A 363 -5.86 31.07 17.24
CA GLU A 363 -6.26 30.02 16.30
C GLU A 363 -5.60 28.67 16.65
N LEU A 364 -4.31 28.66 17.02
CA LEU A 364 -3.63 27.46 17.49
C LEU A 364 -4.29 26.90 18.76
N GLY A 365 -4.70 27.76 19.69
CA GLY A 365 -5.40 27.41 20.93
C GLY A 365 -6.75 26.73 20.68
N GLN A 366 -7.48 27.09 19.62
CA GLN A 366 -8.73 26.43 19.23
C GLN A 366 -8.51 24.96 18.84
N TYR A 367 -7.34 24.62 18.33
CA TYR A 367 -6.96 23.26 17.93
C TYR A 367 -5.95 22.63 18.90
N ARG A 368 -5.87 23.11 20.14
CA ARG A 368 -4.88 22.73 21.17
C ARG A 368 -4.62 21.22 21.21
N GLN A 369 -5.64 20.42 21.44
CA GLN A 369 -5.48 18.98 21.60
C GLN A 369 -5.04 18.27 20.32
N GLN A 370 -5.55 18.72 19.17
CA GLN A 370 -5.15 18.21 17.87
C GLN A 370 -3.69 18.58 17.56
N ALA A 371 -3.28 19.80 17.88
CA ALA A 371 -1.92 20.28 17.70
C ALA A 371 -0.93 19.50 18.58
N ILE A 372 -1.24 19.31 19.87
CA ILE A 372 -0.43 18.48 20.78
C ILE A 372 -0.27 17.09 20.19
N THR A 373 -1.36 16.45 19.76
CA THR A 373 -1.32 15.12 19.18
C THR A 373 -0.47 15.09 17.90
N ALA A 374 -0.70 16.03 16.98
CA ALA A 374 -0.01 16.06 15.70
C ALA A 374 1.50 16.32 15.83
N VAL A 375 1.89 17.22 16.75
CA VAL A 375 3.29 17.56 16.98
C VAL A 375 4.00 16.46 17.77
N SER A 376 3.39 15.92 18.83
CA SER A 376 3.99 14.86 19.64
C SER A 376 4.18 13.54 18.90
N THR A 377 3.29 13.24 17.92
CA THR A 377 3.39 12.04 17.09
C THR A 377 4.37 12.17 15.92
N GLY A 378 4.90 13.39 15.68
CA GLY A 378 5.68 13.67 14.48
C GLY A 378 4.85 13.77 13.19
N TYR A 379 3.52 13.73 13.28
CA TYR A 379 2.64 13.90 12.12
C TYR A 379 2.79 15.28 11.48
N MET A 380 2.93 16.32 12.33
CA MET A 380 3.22 17.68 11.90
C MET A 380 4.56 18.16 12.49
N PRO A 381 5.30 18.96 11.75
CA PRO A 381 5.13 19.32 10.33
C PRO A 381 5.19 18.08 9.43
N LEU A 382 4.42 18.08 8.35
CA LEU A 382 4.33 16.95 7.41
C LEU A 382 5.74 16.54 6.93
N ALA A 383 6.11 15.27 7.14
CA ALA A 383 7.44 14.73 6.83
C ALA A 383 8.61 15.57 7.43
N ASN A 384 8.35 16.33 8.48
CA ASN A 384 9.25 17.32 9.07
C ASN A 384 9.91 18.28 8.05
N MET A 385 9.19 18.62 6.98
CA MET A 385 9.71 19.39 5.83
C MET A 385 10.19 20.79 6.19
N THR A 386 9.79 21.32 7.35
CA THR A 386 10.26 22.60 7.87
C THR A 386 11.45 22.47 8.82
N GLY A 387 11.94 21.25 9.05
CA GLY A 387 13.09 20.99 9.93
C GLY A 387 12.85 21.31 11.40
N MET A 388 11.63 21.12 11.91
CA MET A 388 11.32 21.37 13.31
C MET A 388 12.13 20.45 14.23
N THR A 389 12.89 21.03 15.14
CA THR A 389 13.78 20.30 16.05
C THR A 389 13.00 19.66 17.21
N PRO A 390 13.55 18.62 17.88
CA PRO A 390 12.94 18.04 19.08
C PRO A 390 12.71 19.07 20.20
N ALA A 391 13.63 20.01 20.39
CA ALA A 391 13.50 21.10 21.37
C ALA A 391 12.33 22.02 21.05
N GLN A 392 12.17 22.45 19.79
CA GLN A 392 11.04 23.25 19.35
C GLN A 392 9.69 22.53 19.51
N ARG A 393 9.66 21.19 19.27
CA ARG A 393 8.47 20.37 19.53
C ARG A 393 8.12 20.36 21.01
N ALA A 394 9.10 20.14 21.87
CA ALA A 394 8.90 20.13 23.31
C ALA A 394 8.41 21.49 23.81
N SER A 395 9.02 22.60 23.35
CA SER A 395 8.61 23.96 23.71
C SER A 395 7.16 24.26 23.29
N LEU A 396 6.77 23.92 22.05
CA LEU A 396 5.41 24.16 21.59
C LEU A 396 4.39 23.31 22.35
N ILE A 397 4.72 22.06 22.65
CA ILE A 397 3.84 21.18 23.46
C ILE A 397 3.73 21.71 24.89
N ALA A 398 4.81 22.19 25.51
CA ALA A 398 4.79 22.79 26.83
C ALA A 398 3.84 24.00 26.87
N TRP A 399 4.00 24.94 25.91
CA TRP A 399 3.12 26.10 25.79
C TRP A 399 1.65 25.72 25.57
N LEU A 400 1.38 24.70 24.75
CA LEU A 400 0.03 24.19 24.53
C LEU A 400 -0.58 23.53 25.77
N ASN A 401 0.18 23.11 26.75
CA ASN A 401 -0.31 22.49 27.98
C ASN A 401 -0.57 23.51 29.12
N GLU A 402 -0.12 24.76 28.95
CA GLU A 402 -0.45 25.85 29.83
C GLU A 402 -1.89 26.38 29.59
#